data_d27d289fa2289f537956d386c6d9894a
#
_entry.id   d27d289fa2289f537956d386c6d9894a
#
_cell.length_a   1.000
_cell.length_b   1.000
_cell.length_c   1.000
_cell.angle_alpha   90.00
_cell.angle_beta   90.00
_cell.angle_gamma   90.00
#
_symmetry.space_group_name_H-M   'P 1'
#
loop_
_entity.id
_entity.type
_entity.pdbx_description
1 polymer ?
#
loop_
_entity_poly.entity_id
_entity_poly.type
_entity_poly.pdbx_seq_one_letter_code
_entity_poly.pdbx_strand_id
1 'polypeptide(L)'
;MISTEAIEIPENIRSKYDPRSLVEWFFHWEKETPDRVFLRQPNGDQWIEYTWEQVGDEARRMTSYLKSQGLVKGDHVGLISKNCSHWIIADLAIMMGGYISVPLYPNLVGEQLNQVLEHSEVKLLFVGKVDEWDS
;
A
#
# COMPACT_ATOMS: atom_id res chain seq x y z
N MET A 1 12.54 -19.75 -16.69
CA MET A 1 12.77 -18.30 -16.82
C MET A 1 11.43 -17.65 -17.20
N ILE A 2 10.88 -16.83 -16.34
CA ILE A 2 9.65 -16.09 -16.66
C ILE A 2 10.07 -14.96 -17.59
N SER A 3 9.48 -14.91 -18.81
CA SER A 3 9.71 -13.80 -19.74
C SER A 3 9.28 -12.47 -19.06
N THR A 4 10.18 -11.50 -19.04
CA THR A 4 9.92 -10.13 -18.59
C THR A 4 9.37 -9.26 -19.71
N GLU A 5 8.92 -9.84 -20.82
CA GLU A 5 8.26 -9.07 -21.85
C GLU A 5 6.97 -8.48 -21.29
N ALA A 6 6.89 -7.17 -21.33
CA ALA A 6 5.67 -6.45 -20.92
C ALA A 6 4.51 -6.96 -21.81
N ILE A 7 3.44 -7.41 -21.19
CA ILE A 7 2.23 -7.79 -21.92
C ILE A 7 1.70 -6.54 -22.62
N GLU A 8 1.82 -6.49 -23.94
CA GLU A 8 1.21 -5.43 -24.72
C GLU A 8 -0.32 -5.57 -24.71
N ILE A 9 -0.97 -4.62 -24.09
CA ILE A 9 -2.43 -4.53 -24.10
C ILE A 9 -2.86 -3.98 -25.46
N PRO A 10 -3.66 -4.74 -26.24
CA PRO A 10 -4.14 -4.27 -27.53
C PRO A 10 -4.83 -2.92 -27.45
N GLU A 11 -4.62 -2.06 -28.47
CA GLU A 11 -5.13 -0.67 -28.48
C GLU A 11 -6.67 -0.59 -28.36
N ASN A 12 -7.40 -1.56 -28.95
CA ASN A 12 -8.86 -1.67 -28.81
C ASN A 12 -9.32 -1.96 -27.37
N ILE A 13 -8.44 -2.51 -26.54
CA ILE A 13 -8.68 -2.71 -25.11
C ILE A 13 -8.28 -1.44 -24.33
N ARG A 14 -7.12 -0.84 -24.66
CA ARG A 14 -6.68 0.43 -24.05
C ARG A 14 -7.67 1.55 -24.24
N SER A 15 -8.26 1.69 -25.43
CA SER A 15 -9.22 2.73 -25.72
C SER A 15 -10.56 2.57 -24.99
N LYS A 16 -10.87 1.35 -24.53
CA LYS A 16 -12.12 1.04 -23.83
C LYS A 16 -12.03 1.24 -22.31
N TYR A 17 -10.84 1.11 -21.75
CA TYR A 17 -10.60 1.21 -20.32
C TYR A 17 -9.63 2.35 -20.02
N ASP A 18 -9.92 3.12 -18.98
CA ASP A 18 -9.01 4.16 -18.51
C ASP A 18 -7.76 3.51 -17.92
N PRO A 19 -6.56 3.72 -18.52
CA PRO A 19 -5.34 3.04 -18.10
C PRO A 19 -4.67 3.65 -16.88
N ARG A 20 -5.36 4.54 -16.13
CA ARG A 20 -4.79 5.14 -14.93
C ARG A 20 -4.40 4.08 -13.91
N SER A 21 -3.26 4.30 -13.26
CA SER A 21 -2.83 3.51 -12.12
C SER A 21 -3.75 3.71 -10.91
N LEU A 22 -3.63 2.83 -9.92
CA LEU A 22 -4.40 2.92 -8.68
C LEU A 22 -4.14 4.24 -7.94
N VAL A 23 -2.88 4.72 -7.95
CA VAL A 23 -2.50 6.01 -7.35
C VAL A 23 -3.09 7.19 -8.11
N GLU A 24 -3.11 7.15 -9.45
CA GLU A 24 -3.72 8.20 -10.26
C GLU A 24 -5.24 8.26 -10.06
N TRP A 25 -5.90 7.10 -9.90
CA TRP A 25 -7.31 7.05 -9.53
C TRP A 25 -7.56 7.62 -8.13
N PHE A 26 -6.67 7.32 -7.18
CA PHE A 26 -6.75 7.91 -5.84
C PHE A 26 -6.69 9.44 -5.90
N PHE A 27 -5.70 10.01 -6.60
CA PHE A 27 -5.56 11.46 -6.75
C PHE A 27 -6.75 12.10 -7.46
N HIS A 28 -7.33 11.42 -8.44
CA HIS A 28 -8.56 11.88 -9.10
C HIS A 28 -9.69 12.06 -8.10
N TRP A 29 -9.99 11.03 -7.31
CA TRP A 29 -11.08 11.08 -6.35
C TRP A 29 -10.80 11.99 -5.15
N GLU A 30 -9.57 12.07 -4.70
CA GLU A 30 -9.14 13.05 -3.68
C GLU A 30 -9.46 14.48 -4.14
N LYS A 31 -9.19 14.81 -5.40
CA LYS A 31 -9.47 16.11 -5.98
C LYS A 31 -10.98 16.37 -6.16
N GLU A 32 -11.71 15.37 -6.66
CA GLU A 32 -13.14 15.52 -6.96
C GLU A 32 -14.03 15.49 -5.71
N THR A 33 -13.62 14.74 -4.69
CA THR A 33 -14.43 14.49 -3.49
C THR A 33 -13.61 14.52 -2.19
N PRO A 34 -12.85 15.58 -1.91
CA PRO A 34 -11.88 15.63 -0.77
C PRO A 34 -12.56 15.37 0.58
N ASP A 35 -13.75 15.91 0.79
CA ASP A 35 -14.48 15.86 2.06
C ASP A 35 -15.32 14.59 2.25
N ARG A 36 -15.43 13.73 1.23
CA ARG A 36 -16.18 12.48 1.36
C ARG A 36 -15.40 11.45 2.12
N VAL A 37 -16.09 10.64 2.93
CA VAL A 37 -15.52 9.50 3.64
C VAL A 37 -15.05 8.46 2.64
N PHE A 38 -13.77 8.11 2.72
CA PHE A 38 -13.15 7.05 1.93
C PHE A 38 -13.00 5.76 2.74
N LEU A 39 -12.50 5.87 3.98
CA LEU A 39 -12.28 4.71 4.84
C LEU A 39 -13.08 4.84 6.13
N ARG A 40 -13.59 3.71 6.61
CA ARG A 40 -14.20 3.57 7.93
C ARG A 40 -13.52 2.44 8.69
N GLN A 41 -13.13 2.72 9.92
CA GLN A 41 -12.49 1.78 10.82
C GLN A 41 -13.34 1.62 12.08
N PRO A 42 -13.84 0.40 12.40
CA PRO A 42 -14.48 0.16 13.68
C PRO A 42 -13.46 0.30 14.83
N ASN A 43 -13.89 0.95 15.89
CA ASN A 43 -13.09 1.14 17.11
C ASN A 43 -14.01 1.02 18.33
N GLY A 44 -14.17 -0.18 18.87
CA GLY A 44 -15.17 -0.48 19.88
C GLY A 44 -16.58 -0.25 19.32
N ASP A 45 -17.38 0.53 20.02
CA ASP A 45 -18.75 0.88 19.60
C ASP A 45 -18.83 2.09 18.67
N GLN A 46 -17.69 2.63 18.25
CA GLN A 46 -17.58 3.81 17.40
C GLN A 46 -16.92 3.50 16.06
N TRP A 47 -17.11 4.40 15.10
CA TRP A 47 -16.44 4.38 13.82
C TRP A 47 -15.48 5.55 13.71
N ILE A 48 -14.23 5.28 13.30
CA ILE A 48 -13.28 6.31 12.87
C ILE A 48 -13.42 6.43 11.36
N GLU A 49 -13.67 7.64 10.90
CA GLU A 49 -13.81 7.94 9.47
C GLU A 49 -12.64 8.77 8.98
N TYR A 50 -12.18 8.44 7.76
CA TYR A 50 -11.13 9.17 7.05
C TYR A 50 -11.69 9.65 5.71
N THR A 51 -11.58 10.94 5.45
CA THR A 51 -11.92 11.50 4.14
C THR A 51 -10.83 11.20 3.12
N TRP A 52 -11.13 11.41 1.84
CA TRP A 52 -10.12 11.28 0.77
C TRP A 52 -8.91 12.17 1.02
N GLU A 53 -9.14 13.44 1.40
CA GLU A 53 -8.07 14.39 1.72
C GLU A 53 -7.22 13.92 2.90
N GLN A 54 -7.84 13.46 3.99
CA GLN A 54 -7.12 12.96 5.16
C GLN A 54 -6.24 11.75 4.84
N VAL A 55 -6.77 10.80 4.08
CA VAL A 55 -5.99 9.64 3.62
C VAL A 55 -4.81 10.06 2.76
N GLY A 56 -5.03 11.00 1.84
CA GLY A 56 -3.97 11.54 0.99
C GLY A 56 -2.87 12.22 1.80
N ASP A 57 -3.23 13.02 2.79
CA ASP A 57 -2.27 13.70 3.66
C ASP A 57 -1.44 12.73 4.50
N GLU A 58 -2.08 11.71 5.07
CA GLU A 58 -1.37 10.68 5.83
C GLU A 58 -0.45 9.86 4.93
N ALA A 59 -0.92 9.45 3.76
CA ALA A 59 -0.12 8.70 2.80
C ALA A 59 1.11 9.51 2.35
N ARG A 60 0.96 10.80 2.05
CA ARG A 60 2.10 11.67 1.68
C ARG A 60 3.11 11.83 2.81
N ARG A 61 2.67 11.94 4.06
CA ARG A 61 3.58 11.97 5.22
C ARG A 61 4.36 10.68 5.37
N MET A 62 3.70 9.53 5.22
CA MET A 62 4.38 8.22 5.21
C MET A 62 5.37 8.09 4.04
N THR A 63 4.99 8.53 2.85
CA THR A 63 5.89 8.55 1.67
C THR A 63 7.14 9.39 1.95
N SER A 64 6.99 10.56 2.57
CA SER A 64 8.11 11.41 2.95
C SER A 64 9.03 10.73 3.96
N TYR A 65 8.47 10.01 4.91
CA TYR A 65 9.24 9.19 5.85
C TYR A 65 10.04 8.11 5.12
N LEU A 66 9.41 7.36 4.22
CA LEU A 66 10.09 6.32 3.44
C LEU A 66 11.29 6.89 2.64
N LYS A 67 11.11 8.05 2.03
CA LYS A 67 12.20 8.75 1.33
C LYS A 67 13.34 9.12 2.28
N SER A 68 13.02 9.58 3.50
CA SER A 68 14.02 9.92 4.51
C SER A 68 14.83 8.73 5.00
N GLN A 69 14.31 7.52 4.86
CA GLN A 69 15.03 6.28 5.18
C GLN A 69 15.99 5.81 4.07
N GLY A 70 16.15 6.60 3.01
CA GLY A 70 17.08 6.31 1.92
C GLY A 70 16.56 5.34 0.88
N LEU A 71 15.27 5.03 0.88
CA LEU A 71 14.64 4.20 -0.15
C LEU A 71 14.62 4.91 -1.50
N VAL A 72 14.86 4.15 -2.56
CA VAL A 72 14.82 4.62 -3.94
C VAL A 72 13.69 3.95 -4.71
N LYS A 73 13.27 4.57 -5.81
CA LYS A 73 12.21 4.04 -6.68
C LYS A 73 12.49 2.58 -7.07
N GLY A 74 11.47 1.73 -6.92
CA GLY A 74 11.56 0.30 -7.20
C GLY A 74 11.96 -0.55 -6.00
N ASP A 75 12.35 0.05 -4.87
CA ASP A 75 12.62 -0.69 -3.65
C ASP A 75 11.36 -1.38 -3.12
N HIS A 76 11.53 -2.57 -2.57
CA HIS A 76 10.45 -3.35 -1.99
C HIS A 76 10.20 -2.93 -0.53
N VAL A 77 8.95 -2.61 -0.23
CA VAL A 77 8.51 -2.27 1.12
C VAL A 77 7.44 -3.27 1.56
N GLY A 78 7.72 -3.99 2.62
CA GLY A 78 6.81 -4.98 3.18
C GLY A 78 5.70 -4.34 4.02
N LEU A 79 4.55 -5.00 4.05
CA LEU A 79 3.40 -4.59 4.82
C LEU A 79 2.74 -5.83 5.44
N ILE A 80 2.87 -5.99 6.74
CA ILE A 80 2.25 -7.08 7.50
C ILE A 80 1.25 -6.51 8.50
N SER A 81 -0.03 -6.78 8.28
CA SER A 81 -1.11 -6.34 9.16
C SER A 81 -2.41 -7.03 8.78
N LYS A 82 -3.30 -7.19 9.75
CA LYS A 82 -4.72 -7.42 9.48
C LYS A 82 -5.31 -6.21 8.74
N ASN A 83 -6.41 -6.44 8.03
CA ASN A 83 -7.13 -5.40 7.33
C ASN A 83 -7.56 -4.28 8.29
N CYS A 84 -7.15 -3.06 7.98
CA CYS A 84 -7.54 -1.85 8.70
C CYS A 84 -7.28 -0.62 7.81
N SER A 85 -7.75 0.55 8.23
CA SER A 85 -7.53 1.79 7.49
C SER A 85 -6.05 2.10 7.28
N HIS A 86 -5.21 1.88 8.28
CA HIS A 86 -3.77 2.09 8.18
C HIS A 86 -3.07 1.17 7.19
N TRP A 87 -3.62 -0.05 6.95
CA TRP A 87 -3.13 -0.94 5.90
C TRP A 87 -3.27 -0.29 4.52
N ILE A 88 -4.46 0.27 4.24
CA ILE A 88 -4.73 0.96 2.96
C ILE A 88 -3.86 2.20 2.80
N ILE A 89 -3.72 3.00 3.87
CA ILE A 89 -2.91 4.22 3.87
C ILE A 89 -1.44 3.88 3.61
N ALA A 90 -0.90 2.85 4.26
CA ALA A 90 0.48 2.41 4.06
C ALA A 90 0.72 1.90 2.64
N ASP A 91 -0.20 1.10 2.10
CA ASP A 91 -0.12 0.59 0.73
C ASP A 91 -0.10 1.73 -0.31
N LEU A 92 -1.00 2.71 -0.15
CA LEU A 92 -1.00 3.92 -0.98
C LEU A 92 0.31 4.70 -0.85
N ALA A 93 0.83 4.87 0.36
CA ALA A 93 2.07 5.60 0.61
C ALA A 93 3.27 4.95 -0.09
N ILE A 94 3.35 3.62 -0.05
CA ILE A 94 4.40 2.85 -0.73
C ILE A 94 4.32 3.10 -2.23
N MET A 95 3.14 2.97 -2.82
CA MET A 95 2.94 3.17 -4.25
C MET A 95 3.17 4.62 -4.68
N MET A 96 2.75 5.62 -3.87
CA MET A 96 2.99 7.04 -4.13
C MET A 96 4.48 7.40 -4.21
N GLY A 97 5.32 6.70 -3.45
CA GLY A 97 6.77 6.87 -3.47
C GLY A 97 7.46 6.22 -4.68
N GLY A 98 6.73 5.46 -5.48
CA GLY A 98 7.27 4.66 -6.57
C GLY A 98 7.97 3.38 -6.08
N TYR A 99 7.65 2.95 -4.87
CA TYR A 99 8.13 1.70 -4.29
C TYR A 99 7.19 0.54 -4.65
N ILE A 100 7.66 -0.68 -4.45
CA ILE A 100 6.88 -1.90 -4.67
C ILE A 100 6.33 -2.37 -3.34
N SER A 101 5.01 -2.40 -3.23
CA SER A 101 4.33 -2.91 -2.04
C SER A 101 4.36 -4.44 -2.04
N VAL A 102 4.81 -5.01 -0.91
CA VAL A 102 4.89 -6.45 -0.68
C VAL A 102 4.00 -6.81 0.51
N PRO A 103 2.70 -7.05 0.28
CA PRO A 103 1.80 -7.46 1.35
C PRO A 103 2.13 -8.86 1.84
N LEU A 104 2.14 -9.03 3.15
CA LEU A 104 2.40 -10.29 3.83
C LEU A 104 1.20 -10.71 4.67
N TYR A 105 0.98 -12.01 4.75
CA TYR A 105 -0.09 -12.53 5.60
C TYR A 105 0.20 -12.25 7.08
N PRO A 106 -0.77 -11.71 7.84
CA PRO A 106 -0.57 -11.29 9.23
C PRO A 106 -0.37 -12.46 10.21
N ASN A 107 -0.60 -13.69 9.78
CA ASN A 107 -0.38 -14.90 10.54
C ASN A 107 0.97 -15.59 10.28
N LEU A 108 1.82 -15.00 9.44
CA LEU A 108 3.19 -15.47 9.26
C LEU A 108 4.02 -15.13 10.50
N VAL A 109 4.69 -16.11 11.05
CA VAL A 109 5.53 -15.97 12.26
C VAL A 109 6.85 -16.72 12.11
N GLY A 110 7.85 -16.27 12.87
CA GLY A 110 9.13 -16.94 13.00
C GLY A 110 9.84 -17.18 11.67
N GLU A 111 10.26 -18.41 11.45
CA GLU A 111 11.07 -18.79 10.29
C GLU A 111 10.37 -18.58 8.94
N GLN A 112 9.04 -18.79 8.89
CA GLN A 112 8.26 -18.56 7.67
C GLN A 112 8.28 -17.09 7.26
N LEU A 113 8.14 -16.18 8.22
CA LEU A 113 8.22 -14.75 7.96
C LEU A 113 9.62 -14.37 7.45
N ASN A 114 10.68 -14.86 8.08
CA ASN A 114 12.05 -14.61 7.65
C ASN A 114 12.30 -15.07 6.21
N GLN A 115 11.85 -16.28 5.85
CA GLN A 115 12.00 -16.79 4.49
C GLN A 115 11.32 -15.90 3.45
N VAL A 116 10.11 -15.43 3.74
CA VAL A 116 9.37 -14.55 2.83
C VAL A 116 10.04 -13.19 2.72
N LEU A 117 10.53 -12.62 3.83
CA LEU A 117 11.23 -11.33 3.83
C LEU A 117 12.54 -11.39 3.05
N GLU A 118 13.33 -12.46 3.22
CA GLU A 118 14.57 -12.66 2.45
C GLU A 118 14.28 -12.84 0.95
N HIS A 119 13.32 -13.70 0.61
CA HIS A 119 12.94 -13.97 -0.79
C HIS A 119 12.40 -12.73 -1.51
N SER A 120 11.62 -11.91 -0.82
CA SER A 120 11.01 -10.71 -1.39
C SER A 120 11.94 -9.50 -1.44
N GLU A 121 13.15 -9.59 -0.90
CA GLU A 121 14.14 -8.50 -0.87
C GLU A 121 13.61 -7.19 -0.26
N VAL A 122 12.75 -7.32 0.74
CA VAL A 122 12.14 -6.18 1.44
C VAL A 122 13.20 -5.40 2.20
N LYS A 123 13.27 -4.11 1.98
CA LYS A 123 14.20 -3.19 2.65
C LYS A 123 13.63 -2.53 3.90
N LEU A 124 12.33 -2.40 3.99
CA LEU A 124 11.63 -1.84 5.13
C LEU A 124 10.29 -2.56 5.29
N LEU A 125 9.91 -2.84 6.53
CA LEU A 125 8.67 -3.52 6.85
C LEU A 125 7.78 -2.63 7.74
N PHE A 126 6.57 -2.34 7.26
CA PHE A 126 5.50 -1.84 8.11
C PHE A 126 4.83 -3.00 8.85
N VAL A 127 4.78 -2.89 10.16
CA VAL A 127 4.07 -3.84 11.02
C VAL A 127 2.86 -3.15 11.64
N GLY A 128 1.68 -3.60 11.29
CA GLY A 128 0.42 -3.07 11.81
C GLY A 128 -0.21 -4.00 12.84
N LYS A 129 -1.49 -4.30 12.69
CA LYS A 129 -2.21 -5.20 13.59
C LYS A 129 -1.83 -6.66 13.31
N VAL A 130 -1.15 -7.27 14.25
CA VAL A 130 -0.83 -8.70 14.27
C VAL A 130 -1.31 -9.32 15.58
N ASP A 131 -1.61 -10.62 15.59
CA ASP A 131 -2.14 -11.29 16.80
C ASP A 131 -1.03 -11.67 17.78
N GLU A 132 0.13 -12.07 17.26
CA GLU A 132 1.24 -12.59 18.04
C GLU A 132 2.48 -11.74 17.79
N TRP A 133 2.62 -10.70 18.59
CA TRP A 133 3.75 -9.77 18.46
C TRP A 133 5.05 -10.36 19.02
N ASP A 134 4.94 -11.22 20.04
CA ASP A 134 6.08 -11.74 20.81
C ASP A 134 6.59 -13.12 20.29
N SER A 135 6.13 -13.58 19.14
CA SER A 135 6.51 -14.89 18.58
C SER A 135 7.78 -14.87 17.75
#